data_626da9f01a43afc5bb867e5bc7caad4c
#
_entry.id   626da9f01a43afc5bb867e5bc7caad4c
#
_cell.length_a   1.000
_cell.length_b   1.000
_cell.length_c   1.000
_cell.angle_alpha   90.00
_cell.angle_beta   90.00
_cell.angle_gamma   90.00
#
_symmetry.space_group_name_H-M   'P 1'
#
loop_
_entity.id
_entity.type
_entity.pdbx_description
1 polymer ?
#
loop_
_entity_poly.entity_id
_entity_poly.type
_entity_poly.pdbx_seq_one_letter_code
_entity_poly.pdbx_strand_id
1 'polypeptide(L)'
;MLVLQFMTSKILTIDQGTTSSRSIIFDLKGKIQQVAQKEYPLIYPKNGWVEINPNEIINSVVHTLSKIDLNGVVACGITNQRETTLIWDKETGKPIYNAIVWQDRRTTDICSNYKDHESMIQSKTGLVLDPYFSATKIRWILDNVKDAQLRAEAGQLCFGTVDSFLMFHLSKGMIHKTDFTNASRTMLFNINNLDWDEDLLKLFNIPRKLLPSVHKCDHEFGTAPLLNNITINGVLGDQQSAMFGQGCLSVGSSKSTYGTGCFLMCNIGETVKISQDGLLTTVAFNVGDKIYYALEGSIYSAGTIVQWLRDNLQFFSKSSDSEIYLKDTGDSNEVLFIPAFNGLGAPYWNSKIRASFHNITRDTTRADLITAAFNSIIYQTKDILSAFENVNLKINELKVDGGMVENKTFVTNLTNLLNLSLIHISEPTRQSL
;
A
#
# COMPACT_ATOMS: atom_id res chain seq x y z
N MET A 1 7.64 -34.54 -24.31
CA MET A 1 7.64 -34.34 -22.85
C MET A 1 7.73 -32.85 -22.46
N LEU A 2 8.67 -32.07 -22.97
CA LEU A 2 8.77 -30.61 -22.65
C LEU A 2 7.51 -29.81 -22.95
N VAL A 3 6.85 -30.03 -24.09
CA VAL A 3 5.63 -29.29 -24.50
C VAL A 3 4.45 -29.58 -23.58
N LEU A 4 4.31 -30.81 -23.08
CA LEU A 4 3.26 -31.18 -22.11
C LEU A 4 3.52 -30.55 -20.73
N GLN A 5 4.79 -30.39 -20.34
CA GLN A 5 5.17 -29.77 -19.06
C GLN A 5 4.85 -28.28 -19.06
N PHE A 6 4.98 -27.58 -20.19
CA PHE A 6 4.56 -26.17 -20.32
C PHE A 6 3.04 -26.00 -20.25
N MET A 7 2.26 -26.94 -20.79
CA MET A 7 0.78 -26.84 -20.78
C MET A 7 0.15 -26.99 -19.37
N THR A 8 0.90 -27.48 -18.38
CA THR A 8 0.44 -27.68 -16.98
C THR A 8 1.10 -26.72 -16.00
N SER A 9 2.00 -25.84 -16.47
CA SER A 9 2.70 -24.90 -15.59
C SER A 9 1.76 -23.85 -15.03
N LYS A 10 1.95 -23.55 -13.75
CA LYS A 10 1.14 -22.61 -12.97
C LYS A 10 2.04 -21.58 -12.28
N ILE A 11 1.48 -20.46 -11.92
CA ILE A 11 2.15 -19.41 -11.15
C ILE A 11 1.38 -19.21 -9.84
N LEU A 12 2.10 -19.23 -8.72
CA LEU A 12 1.59 -18.85 -7.42
C LEU A 12 1.76 -17.34 -7.24
N THR A 13 0.74 -16.66 -6.74
CA THR A 13 0.87 -15.31 -6.19
C THR A 13 0.42 -15.29 -4.74
N ILE A 14 1.18 -14.57 -3.90
CA ILE A 14 0.85 -14.27 -2.52
C ILE A 14 0.58 -12.78 -2.43
N ASP A 15 -0.64 -12.43 -2.09
CA ASP A 15 -1.09 -11.05 -1.85
C ASP A 15 -1.32 -10.86 -0.36
N GLN A 16 -0.44 -10.09 0.28
CA GLN A 16 -0.49 -9.82 1.71
C GLN A 16 -0.98 -8.38 1.95
N GLY A 17 -2.29 -8.22 2.14
CA GLY A 17 -2.93 -6.93 2.42
C GLY A 17 -2.92 -6.55 3.91
N THR A 18 -3.53 -5.41 4.25
CA THR A 18 -3.52 -4.89 5.63
C THR A 18 -4.33 -5.77 6.61
N THR A 19 -5.40 -6.41 6.14
CA THR A 19 -6.34 -7.18 7.00
C THR A 19 -6.51 -8.62 6.56
N SER A 20 -5.87 -9.05 5.47
CA SER A 20 -5.98 -10.41 4.97
C SER A 20 -4.81 -10.79 4.09
N SER A 21 -4.55 -12.09 3.97
CA SER A 21 -3.63 -12.66 2.97
C SER A 21 -4.41 -13.53 1.99
N ARG A 22 -3.97 -13.52 0.73
CA ARG A 22 -4.50 -14.37 -0.34
C ARG A 22 -3.37 -15.15 -0.98
N SER A 23 -3.66 -16.39 -1.37
CA SER A 23 -2.82 -17.18 -2.27
C SER A 23 -3.63 -17.55 -3.48
N ILE A 24 -3.13 -17.25 -4.67
CA ILE A 24 -3.84 -17.42 -5.93
C ILE A 24 -2.94 -18.24 -6.87
N ILE A 25 -3.51 -19.25 -7.50
CA ILE A 25 -2.88 -20.02 -8.56
C ILE A 25 -3.43 -19.56 -9.90
N PHE A 26 -2.54 -19.14 -10.78
CA PHE A 26 -2.85 -18.79 -12.18
C PHE A 26 -2.27 -19.86 -13.12
N ASP A 27 -2.95 -20.08 -14.25
CA ASP A 27 -2.31 -20.71 -15.42
C ASP A 27 -1.45 -19.68 -16.19
N LEU A 28 -0.66 -20.13 -17.15
CA LEU A 28 0.20 -19.25 -17.95
C LEU A 28 -0.58 -18.27 -18.87
N LYS A 29 -1.91 -18.39 -18.96
CA LYS A 29 -2.78 -17.43 -19.68
C LYS A 29 -3.35 -16.37 -18.72
N GLY A 30 -2.97 -16.40 -17.43
CA GLY A 30 -3.47 -15.47 -16.42
C GLY A 30 -4.86 -15.83 -15.88
N LYS A 31 -5.39 -17.02 -16.19
CA LYS A 31 -6.68 -17.47 -15.65
C LYS A 31 -6.49 -18.03 -14.24
N ILE A 32 -7.32 -17.57 -13.31
CA ILE A 32 -7.35 -18.07 -11.94
C ILE A 32 -7.81 -19.53 -11.93
N GLN A 33 -7.05 -20.36 -11.25
CA GLN A 33 -7.33 -21.79 -11.06
C GLN A 33 -7.77 -22.08 -9.64
N GLN A 34 -7.16 -21.43 -8.64
CA GLN A 34 -7.47 -21.61 -7.23
C GLN A 34 -7.24 -20.30 -6.48
N VAL A 35 -8.05 -20.06 -5.44
CA VAL A 35 -7.92 -18.92 -4.54
C VAL A 35 -8.15 -19.39 -3.11
N ALA A 36 -7.31 -18.94 -2.21
CA ALA A 36 -7.54 -19.07 -0.77
C ALA A 36 -7.26 -17.72 -0.09
N GLN A 37 -8.11 -17.35 0.86
CA GLN A 37 -8.00 -16.11 1.62
C GLN A 37 -8.13 -16.38 3.12
N LYS A 38 -7.40 -15.60 3.93
CA LYS A 38 -7.50 -15.62 5.39
C LYS A 38 -7.38 -14.21 5.93
N GLU A 39 -8.39 -13.77 6.65
CA GLU A 39 -8.38 -12.49 7.38
C GLU A 39 -7.66 -12.64 8.73
N TYR A 40 -7.17 -11.51 9.25
CA TYR A 40 -6.59 -11.37 10.58
C TYR A 40 -6.89 -9.97 11.15
N PRO A 41 -6.94 -9.83 12.50
CA PRO A 41 -7.32 -8.58 13.16
C PRO A 41 -6.18 -7.56 13.19
N LEU A 42 -6.53 -6.28 13.16
CA LEU A 42 -5.67 -5.17 13.56
C LEU A 42 -5.77 -4.94 15.07
N ILE A 43 -4.71 -4.41 15.67
CA ILE A 43 -4.62 -4.06 17.08
C ILE A 43 -4.51 -2.54 17.19
N TYR A 44 -5.29 -1.94 18.06
CA TYR A 44 -5.34 -0.48 18.31
C TYR A 44 -4.96 -0.17 19.76
N PRO A 45 -3.65 -0.19 20.13
CA PRO A 45 -3.23 -0.05 21.53
C PRO A 45 -3.52 1.31 22.14
N LYS A 46 -3.45 2.38 21.32
CA LYS A 46 -3.72 3.77 21.69
C LYS A 46 -4.33 4.52 20.50
N ASN A 47 -4.88 5.71 20.77
CA ASN A 47 -5.37 6.57 19.69
C ASN A 47 -4.26 6.87 18.67
N GLY A 48 -4.56 6.62 17.40
CA GLY A 48 -3.64 6.79 16.28
C GLY A 48 -2.57 5.69 16.12
N TRP A 49 -2.55 4.67 17.01
CA TRP A 49 -1.66 3.52 16.89
C TRP A 49 -2.37 2.36 16.19
N VAL A 50 -1.69 1.76 15.22
CA VAL A 50 -2.21 0.61 14.46
C VAL A 50 -1.12 -0.43 14.35
N GLU A 51 -1.37 -1.63 14.86
CA GLU A 51 -0.41 -2.73 14.90
C GLU A 51 -1.02 -4.02 14.34
N ILE A 52 -0.14 -4.92 13.91
CA ILE A 52 -0.46 -6.32 13.60
C ILE A 52 0.48 -7.21 14.40
N ASN A 53 -0.02 -8.31 14.95
CA ASN A 53 0.84 -9.37 15.45
C ASN A 53 1.55 -10.01 14.24
N PRO A 54 2.89 -9.96 14.12
CA PRO A 54 3.60 -10.50 12.96
C PRO A 54 3.35 -11.98 12.70
N ASN A 55 3.05 -12.75 13.75
CA ASN A 55 2.70 -14.16 13.60
C ASN A 55 1.39 -14.36 12.82
N GLU A 56 0.43 -13.43 12.93
CA GLU A 56 -0.81 -13.50 12.15
C GLU A 56 -0.54 -13.31 10.65
N ILE A 57 0.43 -12.47 10.28
CA ILE A 57 0.85 -12.30 8.89
C ILE A 57 1.34 -13.65 8.32
N ILE A 58 2.29 -14.30 9.01
CA ILE A 58 2.82 -15.58 8.57
C ILE A 58 1.77 -16.69 8.62
N ASN A 59 1.02 -16.80 9.72
CA ASN A 59 0.00 -17.81 9.90
C ASN A 59 -1.09 -17.71 8.84
N SER A 60 -1.50 -16.50 8.46
CA SER A 60 -2.50 -16.32 7.40
C SER A 60 -1.99 -16.76 6.04
N VAL A 61 -0.73 -16.47 5.68
CA VAL A 61 -0.10 -16.94 4.45
C VAL A 61 0.05 -18.46 4.45
N VAL A 62 0.57 -19.06 5.54
CA VAL A 62 0.69 -20.53 5.66
C VAL A 62 -0.68 -21.20 5.58
N HIS A 63 -1.71 -20.61 6.20
CA HIS A 63 -3.08 -21.11 6.09
C HIS A 63 -3.57 -21.11 4.64
N THR A 64 -3.41 -20.00 3.90
CA THR A 64 -3.87 -19.93 2.50
C THR A 64 -3.11 -20.91 1.61
N LEU A 65 -1.80 -21.06 1.81
CA LEU A 65 -0.97 -22.05 1.11
C LEU A 65 -1.41 -23.50 1.37
N SER A 66 -1.88 -23.82 2.59
CA SER A 66 -2.39 -25.16 2.92
C SER A 66 -3.72 -25.51 2.25
N LYS A 67 -4.40 -24.53 1.63
CA LYS A 67 -5.71 -24.69 0.95
C LYS A 67 -5.61 -24.76 -0.56
N ILE A 68 -4.40 -24.63 -1.14
CA ILE A 68 -4.18 -24.66 -2.58
C ILE A 68 -3.18 -25.78 -2.94
N ASP A 69 -3.30 -26.29 -4.17
CA ASP A 69 -2.42 -27.31 -4.69
C ASP A 69 -1.23 -26.68 -5.45
N LEU A 70 -0.03 -26.88 -4.93
CA LEU A 70 1.21 -26.36 -5.53
C LEU A 70 1.78 -27.25 -6.64
N ASN A 71 1.14 -28.37 -7.00
CA ASN A 71 1.61 -29.22 -8.09
C ASN A 71 1.56 -28.47 -9.43
N GLY A 72 2.69 -28.49 -10.15
CA GLY A 72 2.86 -27.80 -11.41
C GLY A 72 3.14 -26.29 -11.28
N VAL A 73 3.28 -25.75 -10.06
CA VAL A 73 3.71 -24.37 -9.85
C VAL A 73 5.21 -24.25 -10.13
N VAL A 74 5.58 -23.34 -11.04
CA VAL A 74 6.97 -23.15 -11.49
C VAL A 74 7.59 -21.84 -11.00
N ALA A 75 6.78 -20.89 -10.54
CA ALA A 75 7.24 -19.58 -10.04
C ALA A 75 6.28 -19.04 -8.99
N CYS A 76 6.81 -18.17 -8.11
CA CYS A 76 6.04 -17.45 -7.12
C CYS A 76 6.28 -15.94 -7.24
N GLY A 77 5.20 -15.15 -7.21
CA GLY A 77 5.21 -13.70 -7.02
C GLY A 77 4.65 -13.33 -5.66
N ILE A 78 5.21 -12.29 -5.02
CA ILE A 78 4.73 -11.72 -3.77
C ILE A 78 4.34 -10.27 -4.01
N THR A 79 3.15 -9.90 -3.56
CA THR A 79 2.74 -8.50 -3.43
C THR A 79 2.24 -8.26 -2.01
N ASN A 80 2.42 -7.03 -1.50
CA ASN A 80 2.18 -6.76 -0.09
C ASN A 80 1.79 -5.32 0.17
N GLN A 81 1.07 -5.10 1.29
CA GLN A 81 0.91 -3.77 1.89
C GLN A 81 2.28 -3.14 2.12
N ARG A 82 2.41 -1.87 1.76
CA ARG A 82 3.70 -1.15 1.83
C ARG A 82 3.90 -0.50 3.21
N GLU A 83 5.10 0.00 3.48
CA GLU A 83 5.52 0.80 4.64
C GLU A 83 5.35 0.14 6.02
N THR A 84 4.54 -0.90 6.14
CA THR A 84 4.37 -1.64 7.40
C THR A 84 5.72 -2.19 7.85
N THR A 85 6.10 -1.84 9.07
CA THR A 85 7.48 -1.96 9.57
C THR A 85 7.59 -3.12 10.56
N LEU A 86 8.53 -4.04 10.30
CA LEU A 86 8.83 -5.19 11.14
C LEU A 86 10.32 -5.25 11.47
N ILE A 87 10.64 -5.60 12.73
CA ILE A 87 12.01 -5.91 13.15
C ILE A 87 11.96 -7.24 13.91
N TRP A 88 12.88 -8.13 13.55
CA TRP A 88 12.96 -9.46 14.15
C TRP A 88 14.40 -9.90 14.42
N ASP A 89 14.54 -10.84 15.32
CA ASP A 89 15.81 -11.49 15.64
C ASP A 89 16.28 -12.33 14.45
N LYS A 90 17.51 -12.12 14.01
CA LYS A 90 18.07 -12.73 12.80
C LYS A 90 18.24 -14.24 12.89
N GLU A 91 18.55 -14.75 14.09
CA GLU A 91 18.80 -16.19 14.31
C GLU A 91 17.49 -16.96 14.47
N THR A 92 16.57 -16.41 15.27
CA THR A 92 15.34 -17.12 15.64
C THR A 92 14.15 -16.78 14.76
N GLY A 93 14.20 -15.70 14.00
CA GLY A 93 13.08 -15.14 13.23
C GLY A 93 12.00 -14.48 14.12
N LYS A 94 12.16 -14.44 15.44
CA LYS A 94 11.13 -13.90 16.35
C LYS A 94 11.05 -12.38 16.25
N PRO A 95 9.86 -11.81 15.98
CA PRO A 95 9.66 -10.37 16.04
C PRO A 95 9.99 -9.82 17.43
N ILE A 96 10.66 -8.66 17.48
CA ILE A 96 10.98 -7.98 18.74
C ILE A 96 9.88 -7.01 19.19
N TYR A 97 8.96 -6.68 18.28
CA TYR A 97 7.78 -5.84 18.51
C TYR A 97 6.68 -6.22 17.50
N ASN A 98 5.44 -5.77 17.73
CA ASN A 98 4.37 -5.89 16.75
C ASN A 98 4.72 -5.12 15.46
N ALA A 99 4.21 -5.55 14.32
CA ALA A 99 4.33 -4.80 13.07
C ALA A 99 3.62 -3.46 13.21
N ILE A 100 4.32 -2.35 12.97
CA ILE A 100 3.72 -1.01 12.97
C ILE A 100 3.18 -0.74 11.58
N VAL A 101 1.85 -0.65 11.47
CA VAL A 101 1.13 -0.54 10.20
C VAL A 101 1.35 0.82 9.55
N TRP A 102 1.22 0.90 8.24
CA TRP A 102 1.33 2.13 7.46
C TRP A 102 0.39 3.26 7.93
N GLN A 103 -0.77 2.92 8.49
CA GLN A 103 -1.76 3.88 9.03
C GLN A 103 -1.38 4.48 10.40
N ASP A 104 -0.36 3.93 11.06
CA ASP A 104 0.06 4.32 12.41
C ASP A 104 0.65 5.73 12.44
N ARG A 105 0.28 6.53 13.45
CA ARG A 105 0.68 7.93 13.59
C ARG A 105 1.55 8.22 14.82
N ARG A 106 2.03 7.16 15.53
CA ARG A 106 2.82 7.32 16.76
C ARG A 106 4.10 8.11 16.59
N THR A 107 4.64 8.17 15.37
CA THR A 107 5.92 8.83 15.06
C THR A 107 5.76 10.27 14.56
N THR A 108 4.56 10.88 14.68
CA THR A 108 4.32 12.27 14.27
C THR A 108 5.28 13.25 14.93
N ASP A 109 5.54 13.10 16.23
CA ASP A 109 6.48 13.96 16.96
C ASP A 109 7.94 13.71 16.53
N ILE A 110 8.27 12.45 16.20
CA ILE A 110 9.60 12.11 15.65
C ILE A 110 9.81 12.83 14.32
N CYS A 111 8.82 12.82 13.42
CA CYS A 111 8.90 13.58 12.16
C CYS A 111 9.17 15.06 12.41
N SER A 112 8.53 15.67 13.42
CA SER A 112 8.73 17.08 13.75
C SER A 112 10.20 17.42 14.08
N ASN A 113 10.95 16.49 14.67
CA ASN A 113 12.37 16.66 15.00
C ASN A 113 13.28 16.69 13.76
N TYR A 114 12.81 16.22 12.63
CA TYR A 114 13.57 16.16 11.36
C TYR A 114 13.09 17.17 10.31
N LYS A 115 12.24 18.13 10.69
CA LYS A 115 11.62 19.09 9.76
C LYS A 115 12.65 19.89 8.94
N ASP A 116 13.77 20.26 9.54
CA ASP A 116 14.85 20.99 8.87
C ASP A 116 15.55 20.17 7.76
N HIS A 117 15.36 18.87 7.76
CA HIS A 117 15.92 17.95 6.75
C HIS A 117 14.94 17.52 5.67
N GLU A 118 13.69 18.04 5.67
CA GLU A 118 12.62 17.59 4.78
C GLU A 118 13.01 17.71 3.30
N SER A 119 13.61 18.81 2.88
CA SER A 119 14.04 19.00 1.49
C SER A 119 15.09 17.98 1.05
N MET A 120 16.04 17.64 1.94
CA MET A 120 17.06 16.62 1.66
C MET A 120 16.41 15.23 1.58
N ILE A 121 15.51 14.89 2.50
CA ILE A 121 14.76 13.63 2.48
C ILE A 121 13.99 13.51 1.16
N GLN A 122 13.22 14.54 0.80
CA GLN A 122 12.39 14.54 -0.40
C GLN A 122 13.23 14.40 -1.68
N SER A 123 14.35 15.13 -1.79
CA SER A 123 15.23 15.07 -2.98
C SER A 123 15.84 13.69 -3.21
N LYS A 124 16.13 12.94 -2.13
CA LYS A 124 16.73 11.60 -2.19
C LYS A 124 15.69 10.49 -2.36
N THR A 125 14.56 10.62 -1.67
CA THR A 125 13.58 9.53 -1.56
C THR A 125 12.33 9.71 -2.40
N GLY A 126 12.04 10.94 -2.85
CA GLY A 126 10.76 11.31 -3.46
C GLY A 126 9.60 11.41 -2.47
N LEU A 127 9.84 11.26 -1.17
CA LEU A 127 8.83 11.19 -0.14
C LEU A 127 8.84 12.45 0.73
N VAL A 128 7.67 12.83 1.22
CA VAL A 128 7.54 13.85 2.27
C VAL A 128 7.90 13.27 3.63
N LEU A 129 8.21 14.14 4.59
CA LEU A 129 8.47 13.72 5.98
C LEU A 129 7.15 13.46 6.71
N ASP A 130 6.70 12.21 6.73
CA ASP A 130 5.43 11.79 7.35
C ASP A 130 5.58 10.46 8.09
N PRO A 131 4.87 10.23 9.21
CA PRO A 131 4.85 8.96 9.93
C PRO A 131 4.33 7.77 9.11
N TYR A 132 3.80 8.01 7.92
CA TYR A 132 3.40 6.98 6.97
C TYR A 132 4.55 6.02 6.63
N PHE A 133 5.77 6.54 6.44
CA PHE A 133 6.92 5.78 5.96
C PHE A 133 7.69 5.05 7.07
N SER A 134 8.54 4.07 6.71
CA SER A 134 9.12 3.13 7.67
C SER A 134 10.21 3.72 8.57
N ALA A 135 11.01 4.69 8.10
CA ALA A 135 12.21 5.17 8.82
C ALA A 135 11.94 5.59 10.27
N THR A 136 10.92 6.42 10.48
CA THR A 136 10.56 6.89 11.83
C THR A 136 9.99 5.78 12.71
N LYS A 137 9.33 4.79 12.14
CA LYS A 137 8.83 3.60 12.86
C LYS A 137 9.98 2.69 13.29
N ILE A 138 10.99 2.50 12.42
CA ILE A 138 12.23 1.79 12.78
C ILE A 138 12.89 2.50 13.95
N ARG A 139 13.08 3.83 13.85
CA ARG A 139 13.67 4.62 14.92
C ARG A 139 12.91 4.45 16.22
N TRP A 140 11.57 4.51 16.16
CA TRP A 140 10.73 4.31 17.34
C TRP A 140 10.93 2.92 17.98
N ILE A 141 10.99 1.85 17.19
CA ILE A 141 11.23 0.49 17.71
C ILE A 141 12.61 0.41 18.37
N LEU A 142 13.65 0.94 17.71
CA LEU A 142 15.02 0.92 18.25
C LEU A 142 15.16 1.72 19.55
N ASP A 143 14.34 2.77 19.76
CA ASP A 143 14.33 3.58 20.99
C ASP A 143 13.50 2.95 22.11
N ASN A 144 12.44 2.22 21.79
CA ASN A 144 11.46 1.78 22.79
C ASN A 144 11.56 0.29 23.15
N VAL A 145 12.29 -0.51 22.38
CA VAL A 145 12.52 -1.92 22.70
C VAL A 145 13.90 -2.06 23.34
N LYS A 146 13.96 -2.71 24.51
CA LYS A 146 15.19 -2.89 25.27
C LYS A 146 16.30 -3.51 24.41
N ASP A 147 17.49 -2.92 24.47
CA ASP A 147 18.70 -3.36 23.77
C ASP A 147 18.60 -3.42 22.24
N ALA A 148 17.49 -2.95 21.62
CA ALA A 148 17.26 -3.08 20.19
C ALA A 148 18.31 -2.34 19.36
N GLN A 149 18.73 -1.11 19.77
CA GLN A 149 19.78 -0.35 19.08
C GLN A 149 21.11 -1.11 19.09
N LEU A 150 21.56 -1.57 20.23
CA LEU A 150 22.82 -2.31 20.37
C LEU A 150 22.79 -3.61 19.55
N ARG A 151 21.69 -4.34 19.58
CA ARG A 151 21.51 -5.57 18.82
C ARG A 151 21.50 -5.31 17.30
N ALA A 152 20.91 -4.21 16.86
CA ALA A 152 20.90 -3.80 15.45
C ALA A 152 22.34 -3.45 14.98
N GLU A 153 23.10 -2.70 15.78
CA GLU A 153 24.50 -2.37 15.51
C GLU A 153 25.39 -3.62 15.46
N ALA A 154 25.11 -4.60 16.32
CA ALA A 154 25.78 -5.91 16.31
C ALA A 154 25.38 -6.80 15.12
N GLY A 155 24.34 -6.41 14.34
CA GLY A 155 23.83 -7.21 13.21
C GLY A 155 23.02 -8.45 13.62
N GLN A 156 22.45 -8.44 14.81
CA GLN A 156 21.61 -9.53 15.36
C GLN A 156 20.13 -9.39 15.00
N LEU A 157 19.73 -8.25 14.44
CA LEU A 157 18.36 -7.97 14.04
C LEU A 157 18.27 -7.81 12.52
N CYS A 158 17.08 -8.11 11.99
CA CYS A 158 16.68 -7.81 10.63
C CYS A 158 15.49 -6.85 10.66
N PHE A 159 15.49 -5.88 9.75
CA PHE A 159 14.33 -5.08 9.39
C PHE A 159 13.76 -5.54 8.06
N GLY A 160 12.46 -5.39 7.88
CA GLY A 160 11.81 -5.48 6.58
C GLY A 160 10.46 -4.79 6.55
N THR A 161 10.05 -4.45 5.36
CA THR A 161 8.65 -4.38 5.00
C THR A 161 8.11 -5.81 4.91
N VAL A 162 6.82 -5.96 4.66
CA VAL A 162 6.17 -7.28 4.74
C VAL A 162 6.77 -8.30 3.76
N ASP A 163 7.19 -7.88 2.57
CA ASP A 163 7.87 -8.74 1.59
C ASP A 163 9.12 -9.42 2.16
N SER A 164 10.01 -8.65 2.77
CA SER A 164 11.24 -9.17 3.40
C SER A 164 10.92 -10.15 4.54
N PHE A 165 9.93 -9.80 5.36
CA PHE A 165 9.50 -10.65 6.47
C PHE A 165 8.91 -11.97 5.97
N LEU A 166 8.07 -11.93 4.92
CA LEU A 166 7.53 -13.13 4.28
C LEU A 166 8.64 -13.99 3.68
N MET A 167 9.52 -13.40 2.87
CA MET A 167 10.63 -14.13 2.25
C MET A 167 11.54 -14.79 3.28
N PHE A 168 11.86 -14.07 4.37
CA PHE A 168 12.66 -14.61 5.46
C PHE A 168 12.01 -15.85 6.08
N HIS A 169 10.73 -15.78 6.43
CA HIS A 169 10.03 -16.89 7.07
C HIS A 169 9.75 -18.06 6.11
N LEU A 170 9.31 -17.78 4.87
CA LEU A 170 9.07 -18.80 3.86
C LEU A 170 10.34 -19.57 3.47
N SER A 171 11.50 -18.90 3.53
CA SER A 171 12.80 -19.50 3.27
C SER A 171 13.49 -20.08 4.50
N LYS A 172 12.86 -20.05 5.69
CA LYS A 172 13.46 -20.48 6.96
C LYS A 172 14.76 -19.71 7.29
N GLY A 173 14.76 -18.40 7.08
CA GLY A 173 15.86 -17.50 7.42
C GLY A 173 16.93 -17.32 6.32
N MET A 174 16.78 -17.97 5.16
CA MET A 174 17.79 -17.90 4.09
C MET A 174 17.72 -16.62 3.24
N ILE A 175 16.55 -16.00 3.14
CA ILE A 175 16.34 -14.82 2.28
C ILE A 175 16.04 -13.60 3.15
N HIS A 176 16.95 -12.61 3.16
CA HIS A 176 16.72 -11.28 3.71
C HIS A 176 16.94 -10.25 2.60
N LYS A 177 15.94 -10.10 1.74
CA LYS A 177 15.93 -9.26 0.55
C LYS A 177 14.67 -8.41 0.50
N THR A 178 14.70 -7.34 -0.29
CA THR A 178 13.53 -6.53 -0.67
C THR A 178 13.65 -6.08 -2.11
N ASP A 179 12.56 -5.59 -2.69
CA ASP A 179 12.59 -5.00 -4.02
C ASP A 179 12.63 -3.46 -3.99
N PHE A 180 12.93 -2.84 -5.14
CA PHE A 180 12.97 -1.38 -5.27
C PHE A 180 11.66 -0.70 -4.91
N THR A 181 10.50 -1.33 -5.20
CA THR A 181 9.21 -0.71 -4.94
C THR A 181 8.90 -0.64 -3.45
N ASN A 182 9.17 -1.68 -2.68
CA ASN A 182 9.04 -1.67 -1.24
C ASN A 182 10.13 -0.80 -0.57
N ALA A 183 11.38 -0.90 -1.01
CA ALA A 183 12.48 -0.08 -0.49
C ALA A 183 12.19 1.41 -0.65
N SER A 184 11.66 1.84 -1.79
CA SER A 184 11.32 3.25 -2.06
C SER A 184 10.22 3.82 -1.13
N ARG A 185 9.56 2.98 -0.31
CA ARG A 185 8.55 3.40 0.67
C ARG A 185 9.07 3.52 2.09
N THR A 186 10.36 3.32 2.29
CA THR A 186 10.96 3.29 3.64
C THR A 186 11.44 4.65 4.15
N MET A 187 11.60 5.64 3.27
CA MET A 187 12.28 6.93 3.55
C MET A 187 13.77 6.75 3.93
N LEU A 188 14.37 5.61 3.52
CA LEU A 188 15.80 5.30 3.68
C LEU A 188 16.48 4.97 2.35
N PHE A 189 15.69 4.75 1.30
CA PHE A 189 16.15 4.35 -0.02
C PHE A 189 16.26 5.57 -0.94
N ASN A 190 17.43 5.72 -1.59
CA ASN A 190 17.65 6.78 -2.55
C ASN A 190 17.19 6.33 -3.94
N ILE A 191 16.11 6.93 -4.43
CA ILE A 191 15.51 6.57 -5.72
C ILE A 191 16.36 6.99 -6.94
N ASN A 192 17.40 7.82 -6.74
CA ASN A 192 18.29 8.26 -7.83
C ASN A 192 19.42 7.26 -8.08
N ASN A 193 19.97 6.62 -7.04
CA ASN A 193 21.03 5.62 -7.16
C ASN A 193 20.58 4.18 -6.85
N LEU A 194 19.32 3.99 -6.46
CA LEU A 194 18.66 2.69 -6.27
C LEU A 194 19.32 1.81 -5.18
N ASP A 195 19.75 2.45 -4.09
CA ASP A 195 20.27 1.77 -2.90
C ASP A 195 19.88 2.53 -1.62
N TRP A 196 20.14 1.92 -0.46
CA TRP A 196 20.03 2.58 0.84
C TRP A 196 20.96 3.79 0.92
N ASP A 197 20.46 4.91 1.44
CA ASP A 197 21.21 6.17 1.51
C ASP A 197 21.89 6.34 2.86
N GLU A 198 23.22 6.44 2.85
CA GLU A 198 24.02 6.52 4.08
C GLU A 198 23.74 7.80 4.90
N ASP A 199 23.41 8.93 4.25
CA ASP A 199 23.08 10.16 4.98
C ASP A 199 21.73 10.00 5.69
N LEU A 200 20.74 9.34 5.06
CA LEU A 200 19.44 9.05 5.67
C LEU A 200 19.61 8.04 6.82
N LEU A 201 20.43 6.99 6.64
CA LEU A 201 20.73 6.04 7.69
C LEU A 201 21.38 6.72 8.90
N LYS A 202 22.31 7.61 8.66
CA LYS A 202 22.95 8.42 9.70
C LYS A 202 21.97 9.37 10.35
N LEU A 203 21.14 10.06 9.56
CA LEU A 203 20.13 11.00 10.07
C LEU A 203 19.18 10.34 11.05
N PHE A 204 18.63 9.18 10.68
CA PHE A 204 17.69 8.43 11.53
C PHE A 204 18.39 7.49 12.52
N ASN A 205 19.71 7.47 12.57
CA ASN A 205 20.51 6.56 13.40
C ASN A 205 20.08 5.09 13.26
N ILE A 206 20.00 4.62 12.00
CA ILE A 206 19.60 3.25 11.64
C ILE A 206 20.84 2.51 11.08
N PRO A 207 21.28 1.42 11.75
CA PRO A 207 22.45 0.67 11.29
C PRO A 207 22.20 -0.04 9.95
N ARG A 208 23.11 0.11 8.98
CA ARG A 208 23.03 -0.57 7.66
C ARG A 208 22.85 -2.10 7.79
N LYS A 209 23.46 -2.71 8.80
CA LYS A 209 23.39 -4.16 9.06
C LYS A 209 21.98 -4.68 9.34
N LEU A 210 21.07 -3.78 9.70
CA LEU A 210 19.67 -4.09 9.97
C LEU A 210 18.87 -4.35 8.68
N LEU A 211 19.30 -3.73 7.56
CA LEU A 211 18.52 -3.63 6.33
C LEU A 211 18.73 -4.83 5.40
N PRO A 212 17.69 -5.24 4.64
CA PRO A 212 17.80 -6.26 3.61
C PRO A 212 18.64 -5.79 2.42
N SER A 213 19.14 -6.70 1.60
CA SER A 213 19.68 -6.34 0.28
C SER A 213 18.54 -6.00 -0.68
N VAL A 214 18.76 -4.97 -1.52
CA VAL A 214 17.76 -4.43 -2.43
C VAL A 214 17.95 -4.96 -3.85
N HIS A 215 16.89 -5.31 -4.53
CA HIS A 215 16.92 -5.92 -5.85
C HIS A 215 15.82 -5.34 -6.77
N LYS A 216 15.92 -5.60 -8.07
CA LYS A 216 14.83 -5.35 -9.02
C LYS A 216 13.61 -6.22 -8.67
N CYS A 217 12.41 -5.78 -9.02
CA CYS A 217 11.19 -6.51 -8.69
C CYS A 217 11.04 -7.86 -9.43
N ASP A 218 11.74 -8.06 -10.55
CA ASP A 218 11.81 -9.32 -11.31
C ASP A 218 13.07 -10.16 -11.02
N HIS A 219 13.74 -9.89 -9.88
CA HIS A 219 14.90 -10.65 -9.45
C HIS A 219 14.53 -12.05 -8.99
N GLU A 220 15.44 -13.01 -9.18
CA GLU A 220 15.35 -14.32 -8.54
C GLU A 220 15.73 -14.21 -7.06
N PHE A 221 14.73 -14.01 -6.18
CA PHE A 221 14.98 -13.79 -4.75
C PHE A 221 15.54 -15.03 -4.04
N GLY A 222 15.23 -16.22 -4.52
CA GLY A 222 15.68 -17.50 -3.98
C GLY A 222 14.52 -18.48 -3.82
N THR A 223 14.85 -19.71 -3.44
CA THR A 223 13.88 -20.78 -3.22
C THR A 223 13.33 -20.75 -1.80
N ALA A 224 12.06 -21.12 -1.64
CA ALA A 224 11.38 -21.14 -0.35
C ALA A 224 10.93 -22.57 0.02
N PRO A 225 11.54 -23.22 1.04
CA PRO A 225 11.15 -24.56 1.48
C PRO A 225 9.67 -24.69 1.85
N LEU A 226 9.05 -23.64 2.42
CA LEU A 226 7.61 -23.67 2.74
C LEU A 226 6.72 -23.58 1.48
N LEU A 227 7.29 -23.29 0.32
CA LEU A 227 6.63 -23.31 -0.99
C LEU A 227 7.08 -24.53 -1.82
N ASN A 228 7.43 -25.67 -1.21
CA ASN A 228 7.97 -26.85 -1.90
C ASN A 228 9.22 -26.54 -2.76
N ASN A 229 10.08 -25.63 -2.28
CA ASN A 229 11.26 -25.11 -2.97
C ASN A 229 10.96 -24.38 -4.30
N ILE A 230 9.75 -23.88 -4.48
CA ILE A 230 9.43 -22.97 -5.58
C ILE A 230 10.25 -21.68 -5.39
N THR A 231 10.79 -21.17 -6.51
CA THR A 231 11.54 -19.91 -6.53
C THR A 231 10.60 -18.72 -6.47
N ILE A 232 10.96 -17.72 -5.67
CA ILE A 232 10.29 -16.41 -5.65
C ILE A 232 10.96 -15.56 -6.73
N ASN A 233 10.21 -15.24 -7.80
CA ASN A 233 10.72 -14.61 -9.01
C ASN A 233 10.19 -13.18 -9.21
N GLY A 234 9.31 -12.72 -8.32
CA GLY A 234 8.76 -11.37 -8.40
C GLY A 234 8.29 -10.87 -7.05
N VAL A 235 8.64 -9.62 -6.73
CA VAL A 235 8.21 -8.94 -5.51
C VAL A 235 7.88 -7.50 -5.86
N LEU A 236 6.68 -7.04 -5.51
CA LEU A 236 6.24 -5.64 -5.68
C LEU A 236 5.33 -5.22 -4.53
N GLY A 237 5.36 -3.95 -4.18
CA GLY A 237 4.32 -3.34 -3.36
C GLY A 237 2.94 -3.45 -4.02
N ASP A 238 1.87 -3.54 -3.23
CA ASP A 238 0.50 -3.78 -3.71
C ASP A 238 0.02 -2.76 -4.75
N GLN A 239 0.32 -1.50 -4.56
CA GLN A 239 -0.09 -0.44 -5.48
C GLN A 239 0.69 -0.46 -6.79
N GLN A 240 1.97 -0.83 -6.73
CA GLN A 240 2.82 -1.04 -7.90
C GLN A 240 2.40 -2.28 -8.68
N SER A 241 2.07 -3.37 -7.99
CA SER A 241 1.49 -4.57 -8.61
C SER A 241 0.19 -4.26 -9.35
N ALA A 242 -0.71 -3.48 -8.72
CA ALA A 242 -1.95 -3.05 -9.35
C ALA A 242 -1.69 -2.17 -10.59
N MET A 243 -0.71 -1.26 -10.50
CA MET A 243 -0.33 -0.40 -11.62
C MET A 243 0.18 -1.21 -12.82
N PHE A 244 1.06 -2.18 -12.56
CA PHE A 244 1.58 -3.08 -13.60
C PHE A 244 0.48 -3.98 -14.15
N GLY A 245 -0.30 -4.62 -13.28
CA GLY A 245 -1.38 -5.55 -13.64
C GLY A 245 -2.49 -4.89 -14.45
N GLN A 246 -2.78 -3.62 -14.22
CA GLN A 246 -3.73 -2.83 -15.01
C GLN A 246 -3.12 -2.29 -16.31
N GLY A 247 -1.87 -2.63 -16.63
CA GLY A 247 -1.21 -2.22 -17.86
C GLY A 247 -0.90 -0.72 -17.92
N CYS A 248 -0.61 -0.07 -16.77
CA CYS A 248 -0.15 1.33 -16.73
C CYS A 248 1.35 1.43 -17.09
N LEU A 249 1.73 0.92 -18.28
CA LEU A 249 3.13 0.75 -18.70
C LEU A 249 3.69 1.95 -19.45
N SER A 250 2.84 2.81 -20.01
CA SER A 250 3.25 4.01 -20.75
C SER A 250 3.18 5.26 -19.88
N VAL A 251 4.01 6.25 -20.20
CA VAL A 251 3.99 7.56 -19.53
C VAL A 251 2.61 8.20 -19.63
N GLY A 252 2.10 8.70 -18.52
CA GLY A 252 0.77 9.31 -18.38
C GLY A 252 -0.35 8.31 -18.11
N SER A 253 -0.11 6.99 -18.24
CA SER A 253 -1.12 6.01 -17.84
C SER A 253 -1.25 5.96 -16.31
N SER A 254 -2.48 5.89 -15.84
CA SER A 254 -2.80 6.06 -14.43
C SER A 254 -3.86 5.09 -13.93
N LYS A 255 -3.77 4.80 -12.64
CA LYS A 255 -4.74 3.98 -11.91
C LYS A 255 -5.09 4.59 -10.57
N SER A 256 -6.27 4.27 -10.06
CA SER A 256 -6.68 4.58 -8.69
C SER A 256 -7.38 3.39 -8.06
N THR A 257 -6.85 2.91 -6.93
CA THR A 257 -7.44 1.82 -6.15
C THR A 257 -8.24 2.39 -5.00
N TYR A 258 -9.56 2.20 -5.00
CA TYR A 258 -10.49 2.65 -3.97
C TYR A 258 -10.77 1.49 -2.99
N GLY A 259 -9.79 1.18 -2.14
CA GLY A 259 -9.86 0.17 -1.08
C GLY A 259 -10.14 0.80 0.29
N THR A 260 -9.42 0.36 1.33
CA THR A 260 -9.44 0.96 2.68
C THR A 260 -9.13 2.46 2.64
N GLY A 261 -8.03 2.83 1.97
CA GLY A 261 -7.73 4.16 1.47
C GLY A 261 -7.90 4.22 -0.05
N CYS A 262 -7.49 5.33 -0.66
CA CYS A 262 -7.41 5.45 -2.11
C CYS A 262 -5.99 5.85 -2.51
N PHE A 263 -5.45 5.16 -3.52
CA PHE A 263 -4.08 5.37 -4.00
C PHE A 263 -4.09 5.57 -5.52
N LEU A 264 -3.88 6.82 -5.92
CA LEU A 264 -3.78 7.21 -7.32
C LEU A 264 -2.31 7.26 -7.73
N MET A 265 -1.96 6.53 -8.78
CA MET A 265 -0.60 6.49 -9.34
C MET A 265 -0.61 6.81 -10.84
N CYS A 266 0.39 7.57 -11.26
CA CYS A 266 0.62 7.91 -12.67
C CYS A 266 2.07 7.57 -13.06
N ASN A 267 2.26 6.82 -14.15
CA ASN A 267 3.58 6.50 -14.70
C ASN A 267 4.22 7.76 -15.29
N ILE A 268 5.42 8.10 -14.82
CA ILE A 268 6.19 9.27 -15.29
C ILE A 268 7.42 8.89 -16.13
N GLY A 269 7.58 7.60 -16.44
CA GLY A 269 8.69 7.08 -17.24
C GLY A 269 9.95 6.80 -16.43
N GLU A 270 11.10 6.83 -17.12
CA GLU A 270 12.40 6.40 -16.60
C GLU A 270 13.16 7.52 -15.83
N THR A 271 12.61 8.73 -15.77
CA THR A 271 13.25 9.89 -15.13
C THR A 271 12.56 10.25 -13.82
N VAL A 272 13.33 10.40 -12.75
CA VAL A 272 12.83 10.89 -11.46
C VAL A 272 12.34 12.33 -11.60
N LYS A 273 11.12 12.60 -11.11
CA LYS A 273 10.55 13.94 -11.00
C LYS A 273 10.05 14.13 -9.58
N ILE A 274 10.59 15.10 -8.87
CA ILE A 274 10.15 15.44 -7.51
C ILE A 274 9.03 16.49 -7.60
N SER A 275 7.86 16.17 -7.07
CA SER A 275 6.73 17.10 -7.00
C SER A 275 6.89 18.07 -5.83
N GLN A 276 6.60 19.36 -6.08
CA GLN A 276 6.48 20.37 -5.01
C GLN A 276 5.03 20.53 -4.52
N ASP A 277 4.07 19.85 -5.18
CA ASP A 277 2.62 19.95 -4.93
C ASP A 277 2.11 18.79 -4.05
N GLY A 278 2.96 18.26 -3.16
CA GLY A 278 2.56 17.23 -2.20
C GLY A 278 2.31 15.84 -2.77
N LEU A 279 2.69 15.57 -4.03
CA LEU A 279 2.70 14.21 -4.57
C LEU A 279 4.00 13.49 -4.18
N LEU A 280 3.93 12.18 -4.01
CA LEU A 280 5.09 11.33 -3.76
C LEU A 280 5.68 10.87 -5.08
N THR A 281 7.01 10.77 -5.14
CA THR A 281 7.70 10.05 -6.21
C THR A 281 8.16 8.70 -5.68
N THR A 282 7.90 7.63 -6.42
CA THR A 282 8.25 6.27 -6.01
C THR A 282 8.71 5.44 -7.19
N VAL A 283 9.49 4.38 -6.95
CA VAL A 283 9.73 3.39 -7.99
C VAL A 283 8.43 2.66 -8.29
N ALA A 284 8.05 2.61 -9.56
CA ALA A 284 6.82 1.96 -10.01
C ALA A 284 7.03 0.47 -10.28
N PHE A 285 7.98 0.14 -11.14
CA PHE A 285 8.37 -1.21 -11.53
C PHE A 285 9.64 -1.17 -12.37
N ASN A 286 10.19 -2.33 -12.70
CA ASN A 286 11.18 -2.44 -13.77
C ASN A 286 10.67 -3.36 -14.90
N VAL A 287 11.20 -3.16 -16.08
CA VAL A 287 11.06 -4.07 -17.23
C VAL A 287 12.47 -4.31 -17.80
N GLY A 288 13.02 -5.47 -17.52
CA GLY A 288 14.43 -5.75 -17.75
C GLY A 288 15.32 -4.77 -16.97
N ASP A 289 16.19 -4.02 -17.68
CA ASP A 289 17.09 -3.05 -17.04
C ASP A 289 16.49 -1.65 -16.84
N LYS A 290 15.32 -1.39 -17.43
CA LYS A 290 14.67 -0.08 -17.33
C LYS A 290 13.85 0.02 -16.07
N ILE A 291 14.10 1.10 -15.31
CA ILE A 291 13.36 1.41 -14.09
C ILE A 291 12.34 2.51 -14.41
N TYR A 292 11.10 2.28 -14.04
CA TYR A 292 10.01 3.24 -14.20
C TYR A 292 9.62 3.84 -12.85
N TYR A 293 9.28 5.10 -12.87
CA TYR A 293 8.84 5.85 -11.69
C TYR A 293 7.38 6.25 -11.82
N ALA A 294 6.75 6.47 -10.69
CA ALA A 294 5.39 6.99 -10.61
C ALA A 294 5.32 8.18 -9.66
N LEU A 295 4.42 9.11 -9.97
CA LEU A 295 3.88 10.02 -8.96
C LEU A 295 2.67 9.37 -8.31
N GLU A 296 2.54 9.54 -7.00
CA GLU A 296 1.47 8.96 -6.19
C GLU A 296 0.79 10.01 -5.32
N GLY A 297 -0.53 9.99 -5.33
CA GLY A 297 -1.36 10.67 -4.34
C GLY A 297 -2.08 9.65 -3.46
N SER A 298 -1.98 9.82 -2.14
CA SER A 298 -2.53 8.89 -1.15
C SER A 298 -3.64 9.56 -0.35
N ILE A 299 -4.86 8.99 -0.39
CA ILE A 299 -6.01 9.36 0.44
C ILE A 299 -6.15 8.29 1.52
N TYR A 300 -6.02 8.66 2.79
CA TYR A 300 -5.97 7.70 3.90
C TYR A 300 -7.29 7.03 4.20
N SER A 301 -8.40 7.71 3.92
CA SER A 301 -9.74 7.24 4.23
C SER A 301 -10.62 7.22 2.99
N ALA A 302 -10.99 6.01 2.54
CA ALA A 302 -11.95 5.78 1.46
C ALA A 302 -12.98 4.73 1.93
N GLY A 303 -12.75 3.46 1.72
CA GLY A 303 -13.63 2.40 2.22
C GLY A 303 -13.81 2.39 3.74
N THR A 304 -12.81 2.89 4.50
CA THR A 304 -12.95 3.11 5.95
C THR A 304 -14.07 4.07 6.31
N ILE A 305 -14.38 5.05 5.46
CA ILE A 305 -15.52 5.95 5.65
C ILE A 305 -16.82 5.15 5.57
N VAL A 306 -16.94 4.30 4.57
CA VAL A 306 -18.13 3.45 4.38
C VAL A 306 -18.30 2.48 5.54
N GLN A 307 -17.21 1.87 6.01
CA GLN A 307 -17.23 1.01 7.20
C GLN A 307 -17.65 1.79 8.45
N TRP A 308 -17.12 2.98 8.67
CA TRP A 308 -17.48 3.82 9.81
C TRP A 308 -18.95 4.24 9.79
N LEU A 309 -19.50 4.62 8.62
CA LEU A 309 -20.92 4.92 8.45
C LEU A 309 -21.80 3.70 8.76
N ARG A 310 -21.36 2.50 8.38
CA ARG A 310 -22.08 1.24 8.64
C ARG A 310 -21.96 0.80 10.10
N ASP A 311 -20.74 0.67 10.62
CA ASP A 311 -20.46 -0.04 11.87
C ASP A 311 -20.62 0.84 13.10
N ASN A 312 -20.19 2.11 13.02
CA ASN A 312 -20.24 3.05 14.13
C ASN A 312 -21.51 3.91 14.13
N LEU A 313 -21.92 4.46 12.97
CA LEU A 313 -23.10 5.30 12.88
C LEU A 313 -24.38 4.49 12.55
N GLN A 314 -24.24 3.23 12.12
CA GLN A 314 -25.36 2.33 11.79
C GLN A 314 -26.34 2.95 10.76
N PHE A 315 -25.79 3.69 9.79
CA PHE A 315 -26.61 4.35 8.78
C PHE A 315 -27.20 3.35 7.76
N PHE A 316 -26.58 2.20 7.59
CA PHE A 316 -27.04 1.08 6.76
C PHE A 316 -26.46 -0.25 7.29
N SER A 317 -27.07 -1.37 6.92
CA SER A 317 -26.64 -2.69 7.43
C SER A 317 -25.51 -3.31 6.62
N LYS A 318 -25.49 -3.09 5.30
CA LYS A 318 -24.45 -3.59 4.38
C LYS A 318 -23.86 -2.42 3.60
N SER A 319 -22.57 -2.51 3.25
CA SER A 319 -21.90 -1.46 2.45
C SER A 319 -22.58 -1.22 1.10
N SER A 320 -23.15 -2.26 0.47
CA SER A 320 -23.94 -2.14 -0.75
C SER A 320 -25.20 -1.27 -0.60
N ASP A 321 -25.78 -1.22 0.61
CA ASP A 321 -27.02 -0.45 0.85
C ASP A 321 -26.76 1.07 0.82
N SER A 322 -25.48 1.49 0.89
CA SER A 322 -25.11 2.90 0.79
C SER A 322 -25.55 3.54 -0.53
N GLU A 323 -25.61 2.77 -1.61
CA GLU A 323 -26.01 3.25 -2.95
C GLU A 323 -27.41 3.86 -2.97
N ILE A 324 -28.35 3.33 -2.16
CA ILE A 324 -29.74 3.81 -2.07
C ILE A 324 -29.82 5.26 -1.54
N TYR A 325 -28.83 5.65 -0.73
CA TYR A 325 -28.78 6.98 -0.08
C TYR A 325 -27.99 8.01 -0.86
N LEU A 326 -27.18 7.57 -1.85
CA LEU A 326 -26.36 8.50 -2.61
C LEU A 326 -27.22 9.33 -3.56
N LYS A 327 -27.01 10.63 -3.52
CA LYS A 327 -27.58 11.60 -4.46
C LYS A 327 -26.59 11.92 -5.57
N ASP A 328 -27.07 12.43 -6.68
CA ASP A 328 -26.22 12.99 -7.72
C ASP A 328 -25.42 14.19 -7.18
N THR A 329 -24.23 14.43 -7.73
CA THR A 329 -23.30 15.47 -7.24
C THR A 329 -23.88 16.90 -7.31
N GLY A 330 -25.02 17.12 -8.00
CA GLY A 330 -25.70 18.43 -8.07
C GLY A 330 -26.79 18.65 -7.02
N ASP A 331 -27.24 17.60 -6.33
CA ASP A 331 -28.41 17.62 -5.43
C ASP A 331 -28.05 17.60 -3.93
N SER A 332 -26.77 17.71 -3.58
CA SER A 332 -26.36 17.70 -2.18
C SER A 332 -26.74 19.05 -1.53
N ASN A 333 -27.48 19.01 -0.43
CA ASN A 333 -27.46 20.10 0.54
C ASN A 333 -25.99 20.41 0.81
N GLU A 334 -25.56 21.63 0.83
CA GLU A 334 -24.20 22.14 0.97
C GLU A 334 -23.34 21.51 2.10
N VAL A 335 -23.72 20.32 2.56
CA VAL A 335 -23.02 19.57 3.62
C VAL A 335 -21.70 19.05 3.07
N LEU A 336 -20.63 19.35 3.77
CA LEU A 336 -19.28 18.90 3.46
C LEU A 336 -18.77 17.97 4.57
N PHE A 337 -18.02 16.95 4.18
CA PHE A 337 -17.30 16.08 5.11
C PHE A 337 -15.80 16.15 4.87
N ILE A 338 -15.02 16.41 5.93
CA ILE A 338 -13.56 16.30 5.93
C ILE A 338 -13.21 14.93 6.51
N PRO A 339 -12.69 13.97 5.72
CA PRO A 339 -12.55 12.57 6.14
C PRO A 339 -11.21 12.31 6.87
N ALA A 340 -10.79 13.22 7.73
CA ALA A 340 -9.48 13.19 8.37
C ALA A 340 -9.44 12.35 9.66
N PHE A 341 -9.88 11.08 9.64
CA PHE A 341 -9.84 10.21 10.82
C PHE A 341 -8.42 10.10 11.40
N ASN A 342 -7.42 9.97 10.53
CA ASN A 342 -6.00 9.91 10.88
C ASN A 342 -5.20 11.04 10.20
N GLY A 343 -5.82 12.24 10.04
CA GLY A 343 -5.26 13.32 9.25
C GLY A 343 -5.60 13.20 7.76
N LEU A 344 -5.06 14.11 6.94
CA LEU A 344 -5.15 14.08 5.50
C LEU A 344 -3.80 13.72 4.88
N GLY A 345 -3.81 12.87 3.86
CA GLY A 345 -2.66 12.54 3.02
C GLY A 345 -2.42 13.58 1.93
N ALA A 346 -2.00 13.12 0.75
CA ALA A 346 -1.75 13.99 -0.40
C ALA A 346 -3.00 14.78 -0.83
N PRO A 347 -2.84 16.02 -1.30
CA PRO A 347 -1.60 16.80 -1.35
C PRO A 347 -1.29 17.54 -0.03
N TYR A 348 -2.13 17.46 0.99
CA TYR A 348 -2.14 18.31 2.19
C TYR A 348 -1.13 17.92 3.26
N TRP A 349 -0.88 16.63 3.47
CA TRP A 349 0.01 16.07 4.49
C TRP A 349 -0.20 16.68 5.89
N ASN A 350 -1.46 16.73 6.34
CA ASN A 350 -1.85 17.31 7.61
C ASN A 350 -2.30 16.22 8.59
N SER A 351 -1.40 15.81 9.49
CA SER A 351 -1.65 14.78 10.51
C SER A 351 -2.46 15.27 11.71
N LYS A 352 -2.62 16.61 11.89
CA LYS A 352 -3.27 17.21 13.07
C LYS A 352 -4.76 17.41 12.91
N ILE A 353 -5.25 17.57 11.67
CA ILE A 353 -6.69 17.73 11.39
C ILE A 353 -7.47 16.47 11.75
N ARG A 354 -8.73 16.63 12.13
CA ARG A 354 -9.64 15.51 12.42
C ARG A 354 -10.89 15.61 11.57
N ALA A 355 -11.58 14.47 11.43
CA ALA A 355 -12.79 14.37 10.65
C ALA A 355 -13.89 15.28 11.20
N SER A 356 -14.63 15.94 10.30
CA SER A 356 -15.71 16.86 10.66
C SER A 356 -16.74 17.02 9.54
N PHE A 357 -17.99 17.21 9.92
CA PHE A 357 -19.04 17.66 9.01
C PHE A 357 -19.20 19.18 9.15
N HIS A 358 -19.44 19.85 8.02
CA HIS A 358 -19.69 21.29 7.94
C HIS A 358 -21.04 21.56 7.25
N ASN A 359 -21.60 22.75 7.49
CA ASN A 359 -22.88 23.22 6.92
C ASN A 359 -24.08 22.33 7.26
N ILE A 360 -24.07 21.69 8.43
CA ILE A 360 -25.23 20.95 8.93
C ILE A 360 -26.31 21.95 9.36
N THR A 361 -27.55 21.74 8.88
CA THR A 361 -28.76 22.49 9.25
C THR A 361 -29.81 21.54 9.85
N ARG A 362 -30.95 22.07 10.31
CA ARG A 362 -32.00 21.26 10.95
C ARG A 362 -32.68 20.29 9.99
N ASP A 363 -32.67 20.57 8.69
CA ASP A 363 -33.20 19.74 7.62
C ASP A 363 -32.20 18.76 7.01
N THR A 364 -30.94 18.79 7.46
CA THR A 364 -29.93 17.82 7.04
C THR A 364 -30.36 16.40 7.37
N THR A 365 -30.43 15.58 6.35
CA THR A 365 -30.85 14.17 6.45
C THR A 365 -29.67 13.21 6.52
N ARG A 366 -29.96 11.96 6.89
CA ARG A 366 -28.96 10.86 6.81
C ARG A 366 -28.38 10.70 5.40
N ALA A 367 -29.20 10.85 4.36
CA ALA A 367 -28.76 10.78 2.97
C ALA A 367 -27.76 11.88 2.61
N ASP A 368 -27.93 13.08 3.12
CA ASP A 368 -27.00 14.20 2.93
C ASP A 368 -25.64 13.92 3.56
N LEU A 369 -25.61 13.37 4.77
CA LEU A 369 -24.37 12.99 5.47
C LEU A 369 -23.63 11.86 4.73
N ILE A 370 -24.35 10.85 4.25
CA ILE A 370 -23.78 9.75 3.45
C ILE A 370 -23.21 10.28 2.15
N THR A 371 -23.99 11.12 1.43
CA THR A 371 -23.56 11.73 0.16
C THR A 371 -22.31 12.59 0.36
N ALA A 372 -22.29 13.46 1.38
CA ALA A 372 -21.13 14.27 1.71
C ALA A 372 -19.89 13.45 2.00
N ALA A 373 -20.05 12.31 2.69
CA ALA A 373 -18.97 11.40 3.01
C ALA A 373 -18.38 10.72 1.76
N PHE A 374 -19.21 10.27 0.82
CA PHE A 374 -18.74 9.74 -0.47
C PHE A 374 -18.12 10.81 -1.35
N ASN A 375 -18.75 11.99 -1.44
CA ASN A 375 -18.23 13.13 -2.22
C ASN A 375 -16.86 13.59 -1.71
N SER A 376 -16.57 13.47 -0.41
CA SER A 376 -15.26 13.83 0.16
C SER A 376 -14.10 13.04 -0.46
N ILE A 377 -14.34 11.79 -0.86
CA ILE A 377 -13.35 10.94 -1.53
C ILE A 377 -13.14 11.44 -2.97
N ILE A 378 -14.22 11.82 -3.64
CA ILE A 378 -14.20 12.34 -5.01
C ILE A 378 -13.46 13.70 -5.04
N TYR A 379 -13.73 14.59 -4.09
CA TYR A 379 -13.05 15.89 -3.98
C TYR A 379 -11.54 15.70 -3.75
N GLN A 380 -11.14 14.84 -2.81
CA GLN A 380 -9.71 14.56 -2.62
C GLN A 380 -9.05 13.94 -3.87
N THR A 381 -9.77 13.08 -4.61
CA THR A 381 -9.29 12.57 -5.90
C THR A 381 -9.08 13.71 -6.89
N LYS A 382 -9.99 14.69 -6.95
CA LYS A 382 -9.85 15.86 -7.80
C LYS A 382 -8.65 16.72 -7.41
N ASP A 383 -8.42 16.90 -6.10
CA ASP A 383 -7.27 17.67 -5.60
C ASP A 383 -5.94 17.03 -6.01
N ILE A 384 -5.85 15.68 -5.92
CA ILE A 384 -4.69 14.93 -6.41
C ILE A 384 -4.51 15.11 -7.92
N LEU A 385 -5.59 15.03 -8.72
CA LEU A 385 -5.51 15.23 -10.16
C LEU A 385 -5.04 16.64 -10.50
N SER A 386 -5.49 17.67 -9.76
CA SER A 386 -5.02 19.04 -9.93
C SER A 386 -3.52 19.17 -9.61
N ALA A 387 -3.02 18.43 -8.59
CA ALA A 387 -1.59 18.40 -8.30
C ALA A 387 -0.78 17.72 -9.42
N PHE A 388 -1.33 16.72 -10.14
CA PHE A 388 -0.69 16.17 -11.34
C PHE A 388 -0.65 17.19 -12.49
N GLU A 389 -1.70 17.98 -12.69
CA GLU A 389 -1.72 19.02 -13.72
C GLU A 389 -0.64 20.08 -13.48
N ASN A 390 -0.39 20.47 -12.21
CA ASN A 390 0.66 21.41 -11.83
C ASN A 390 2.09 20.95 -12.21
N VAL A 391 2.32 19.64 -12.30
CA VAL A 391 3.60 19.09 -12.76
C VAL A 391 3.59 18.72 -14.26
N ASN A 392 2.66 19.29 -15.02
CA ASN A 392 2.46 19.08 -16.46
C ASN A 392 2.14 17.63 -16.84
N LEU A 393 1.43 16.89 -15.96
CA LEU A 393 0.92 15.55 -16.22
C LEU A 393 -0.60 15.61 -16.36
N LYS A 394 -1.08 15.65 -17.59
CA LYS A 394 -2.51 15.56 -17.86
C LYS A 394 -2.97 14.12 -17.92
N ILE A 395 -3.85 13.74 -16.98
CA ILE A 395 -4.50 12.44 -16.97
C ILE A 395 -5.78 12.53 -17.79
N ASN A 396 -5.89 11.76 -18.87
CA ASN A 396 -7.09 11.71 -19.72
C ASN A 396 -7.97 10.49 -19.45
N GLU A 397 -7.36 9.44 -18.87
CA GLU A 397 -7.99 8.16 -18.57
C GLU A 397 -7.49 7.69 -17.22
N LEU A 398 -8.41 7.25 -16.37
CA LEU A 398 -8.09 6.71 -15.06
C LEU A 398 -8.66 5.28 -14.95
N LYS A 399 -7.78 4.31 -14.77
CA LYS A 399 -8.16 2.93 -14.47
C LYS A 399 -8.51 2.83 -12.99
N VAL A 400 -9.68 2.29 -12.67
CA VAL A 400 -10.20 2.24 -11.30
C VAL A 400 -10.49 0.82 -10.86
N ASP A 401 -10.12 0.49 -9.61
CA ASP A 401 -10.41 -0.78 -8.96
C ASP A 401 -10.68 -0.59 -7.44
N GLY A 402 -10.86 -1.69 -6.74
CA GLY A 402 -11.16 -1.72 -5.30
C GLY A 402 -12.66 -1.78 -5.02
N GLY A 403 -13.02 -2.12 -3.77
CA GLY A 403 -14.40 -2.44 -3.43
C GLY A 403 -15.41 -1.31 -3.56
N MET A 404 -14.97 -0.05 -3.55
CA MET A 404 -15.89 1.08 -3.70
C MET A 404 -16.40 1.27 -5.12
N VAL A 405 -15.66 0.81 -6.15
CA VAL A 405 -16.09 0.98 -7.55
C VAL A 405 -17.20 0.01 -7.95
N GLU A 406 -17.60 -0.90 -7.07
CA GLU A 406 -18.82 -1.71 -7.24
C GLU A 406 -20.09 -0.85 -7.08
N ASN A 407 -20.01 0.29 -6.38
CA ASN A 407 -21.11 1.24 -6.22
C ASN A 407 -21.20 2.13 -7.48
N LYS A 408 -22.25 1.90 -8.29
CA LYS A 408 -22.42 2.55 -9.59
C LYS A 408 -22.64 4.06 -9.46
N THR A 409 -23.39 4.50 -8.45
CA THR A 409 -23.64 5.93 -8.21
C THR A 409 -22.34 6.64 -7.85
N PHE A 410 -21.49 6.03 -7.01
CA PHE A 410 -20.16 6.58 -6.72
C PHE A 410 -19.31 6.71 -7.99
N VAL A 411 -19.25 5.69 -8.85
CA VAL A 411 -18.49 5.74 -10.11
C VAL A 411 -19.04 6.81 -11.06
N THR A 412 -20.36 6.94 -11.16
CA THR A 412 -21.01 7.97 -11.98
C THR A 412 -20.64 9.38 -11.47
N ASN A 413 -20.76 9.61 -10.16
CA ASN A 413 -20.41 10.89 -9.54
C ASN A 413 -18.92 11.21 -9.70
N LEU A 414 -18.06 10.19 -9.55
CA LEU A 414 -16.62 10.32 -9.78
C LEU A 414 -16.33 10.73 -11.24
N THR A 415 -16.94 10.06 -12.22
CA THR A 415 -16.80 10.36 -13.65
C THR A 415 -17.22 11.81 -13.97
N ASN A 416 -18.39 12.19 -13.47
CA ASN A 416 -18.98 13.51 -13.71
C ASN A 416 -18.10 14.64 -13.15
N LEU A 417 -17.65 14.50 -11.88
CA LEU A 417 -16.85 15.55 -11.24
C LEU A 417 -15.44 15.65 -11.83
N LEU A 418 -14.83 14.52 -12.15
CA LEU A 418 -13.46 14.51 -12.69
C LEU A 418 -13.41 14.87 -14.18
N ASN A 419 -14.52 14.70 -14.90
CA ASN A 419 -14.60 14.85 -16.36
C ASN A 419 -13.55 13.99 -17.07
N LEU A 420 -13.40 12.73 -16.64
CA LEU A 420 -12.43 11.77 -17.14
C LEU A 420 -13.12 10.51 -17.64
N SER A 421 -12.49 9.84 -18.62
CA SER A 421 -12.83 8.46 -18.96
C SER A 421 -12.35 7.54 -17.83
N LEU A 422 -13.29 6.86 -17.17
CA LEU A 422 -12.97 5.84 -16.18
C LEU A 422 -13.07 4.45 -16.81
N ILE A 423 -12.02 3.65 -16.64
CA ILE A 423 -12.00 2.24 -17.00
C ILE A 423 -12.07 1.43 -15.71
N HIS A 424 -13.23 0.82 -15.48
CA HIS A 424 -13.41 -0.08 -14.35
C HIS A 424 -12.73 -1.42 -14.64
N ILE A 425 -11.76 -1.79 -13.81
CA ILE A 425 -11.13 -3.11 -13.83
C ILE A 425 -11.69 -3.87 -12.62
N SER A 426 -12.56 -4.85 -12.91
CA SER A 426 -13.10 -5.72 -11.86
C SER A 426 -11.97 -6.58 -11.27
N GLU A 427 -11.85 -6.57 -9.94
CA GLU A 427 -10.97 -7.52 -9.25
C GLU A 427 -11.47 -8.96 -9.53
N PRO A 428 -10.65 -9.84 -10.09
CA PRO A 428 -11.09 -11.20 -10.45
C PRO A 428 -11.45 -12.07 -9.24
N THR A 429 -11.23 -11.61 -8.02
CA THR A 429 -11.37 -12.39 -6.77
C THR A 429 -12.65 -12.17 -5.99
N ARG A 430 -13.48 -11.14 -6.33
CA ARG A 430 -14.70 -10.82 -5.56
C ARG A 430 -16.01 -11.36 -6.14
N GLN A 431 -16.00 -11.92 -7.34
CA GLN A 431 -17.22 -12.47 -7.96
C GLN A 431 -17.61 -13.88 -7.50
N SER A 432 -16.88 -14.48 -6.56
CA SER A 432 -17.10 -15.89 -6.14
C SER A 432 -17.19 -16.10 -4.61
N LEU A 433 -17.58 -15.08 -3.85
CA LEU A 433 -17.88 -15.26 -2.42
C LEU A 433 -19.30 -14.79 -2.09
#